data_596b6729952cf8f4611dbfa6a47df778
#
_entry.id   596b6729952cf8f4611dbfa6a47df778
#
_cell.length_a   1.000
_cell.length_b   1.000
_cell.length_c   1.000
_cell.angle_alpha   90.00
_cell.angle_beta   90.00
_cell.angle_gamma   90.00
#
_symmetry.space_group_name_H-M   'P 1'
#
loop_
_entity.id
_entity.type
_entity.pdbx_description
1 polymer ?
#
loop_
_entity_poly.entity_id
_entity_poly.type
_entity_poly.pdbx_seq_one_letter_code
_entity_poly.pdbx_strand_id
1 'polypeptide(L)'
;MLVKIQKGDYVKNKFKQAVVMKIALYCAPLLVILIPVLLIIALTMNNPSVVCQTDTTITTTSSDSGSSNGSLTDKNSDIGKRVSYIIDRFKKAGYSGDNISAIIAIGWRESNLNPKVVNPAGSVKGIWQWGAGGINGNRYQNTADTVEAQVDLAFKELASSHTVARLGLANAKDIDSSALAWDTGFEGVG
;
A
#
# COMPACT_ATOMS: atom_id res chain seq x y z
N MET A 1 39.33 -39.79 -54.58
CA MET A 1 39.11 -39.86 -53.10
C MET A 1 38.95 -38.51 -52.41
N LEU A 2 39.09 -37.38 -53.13
CA LEU A 2 39.03 -36.02 -52.56
C LEU A 2 37.60 -35.42 -52.48
N VAL A 3 36.61 -35.92 -53.18
CA VAL A 3 35.25 -35.33 -53.24
C VAL A 3 34.38 -35.67 -52.00
N LYS A 4 34.68 -36.71 -51.22
CA LYS A 4 33.93 -37.10 -50.04
C LYS A 4 34.19 -36.20 -48.80
N ILE A 5 35.34 -35.55 -48.72
CA ILE A 5 35.71 -34.72 -47.56
C ILE A 5 34.97 -33.36 -47.60
N GLN A 6 34.81 -32.77 -48.76
CA GLN A 6 34.11 -31.48 -48.92
C GLN A 6 32.63 -31.51 -48.57
N LYS A 7 31.97 -32.66 -48.77
CA LYS A 7 30.54 -32.78 -48.50
C LYS A 7 30.20 -32.82 -46.99
N GLY A 8 31.10 -33.37 -46.17
CA GLY A 8 30.94 -33.45 -44.72
C GLY A 8 31.06 -32.10 -44.05
N ASP A 9 31.98 -31.26 -44.48
CA ASP A 9 32.20 -29.92 -43.89
C ASP A 9 31.08 -28.93 -44.27
N TYR A 10 30.57 -29.05 -45.50
CA TYR A 10 29.45 -28.24 -45.97
C TYR A 10 28.16 -28.55 -45.17
N VAL A 11 27.88 -29.78 -44.88
CA VAL A 11 26.70 -30.21 -44.09
C VAL A 11 26.85 -29.74 -42.61
N LYS A 12 28.04 -29.85 -42.00
CA LYS A 12 28.30 -29.38 -40.65
C LYS A 12 28.15 -27.86 -40.55
N ASN A 13 28.63 -27.11 -41.55
CA ASN A 13 28.50 -25.62 -41.53
C ASN A 13 27.03 -25.17 -41.71
N LYS A 14 26.26 -25.82 -42.58
CA LYS A 14 24.82 -25.55 -42.72
C LYS A 14 24.04 -25.86 -41.45
N PHE A 15 24.40 -26.98 -40.77
CA PHE A 15 23.76 -27.33 -39.49
C PHE A 15 24.09 -26.32 -38.39
N LYS A 16 25.34 -25.90 -38.28
CA LYS A 16 25.73 -24.82 -37.34
C LYS A 16 24.99 -23.52 -37.61
N GLN A 17 24.88 -23.09 -38.87
CA GLN A 17 24.15 -21.87 -39.23
C GLN A 17 22.65 -21.98 -38.94
N ALA A 18 22.04 -23.15 -39.18
CA ALA A 18 20.62 -23.35 -38.86
C ALA A 18 20.35 -23.33 -37.36
N VAL A 19 21.25 -23.89 -36.55
CA VAL A 19 21.13 -23.88 -35.07
C VAL A 19 21.32 -22.46 -34.54
N VAL A 20 22.32 -21.71 -35.00
CA VAL A 20 22.56 -20.32 -34.60
C VAL A 20 21.37 -19.42 -34.95
N MET A 21 20.80 -19.60 -36.16
CA MET A 21 19.65 -18.82 -36.62
C MET A 21 18.39 -19.11 -35.78
N LYS A 22 18.17 -20.36 -35.39
CA LYS A 22 17.06 -20.73 -34.48
C LYS A 22 17.24 -20.15 -33.10
N ILE A 23 18.44 -20.20 -32.52
CA ILE A 23 18.76 -19.59 -31.22
C ILE A 23 18.53 -18.08 -31.27
N ALA A 24 19.01 -17.39 -32.32
CA ALA A 24 18.78 -15.96 -32.48
C ALA A 24 17.28 -15.61 -32.58
N LEU A 25 16.48 -16.42 -33.25
CA LEU A 25 15.03 -16.20 -33.42
C LEU A 25 14.27 -16.31 -32.10
N TYR A 26 14.69 -17.20 -31.19
CA TYR A 26 14.05 -17.36 -29.88
C TYR A 26 14.61 -16.41 -28.82
N CYS A 27 15.88 -16.02 -28.90
CA CYS A 27 16.50 -15.12 -27.92
C CYS A 27 16.19 -13.64 -28.19
N ALA A 28 15.96 -13.24 -29.44
CA ALA A 28 15.67 -11.85 -29.79
C ALA A 28 14.40 -11.29 -29.08
N PRO A 29 13.24 -11.97 -29.08
CA PRO A 29 12.06 -11.44 -28.37
C PRO A 29 12.23 -11.43 -26.85
N LEU A 30 13.02 -12.35 -26.28
CA LEU A 30 13.32 -12.36 -24.84
C LEU A 30 14.16 -11.17 -24.42
N LEU A 31 15.14 -10.76 -25.23
CA LEU A 31 15.98 -9.59 -24.95
C LEU A 31 15.18 -8.28 -25.02
N VAL A 32 14.20 -8.18 -25.91
CA VAL A 32 13.33 -6.98 -26.03
C VAL A 32 12.48 -6.78 -24.76
N ILE A 33 12.12 -7.86 -24.07
CA ILE A 33 11.35 -7.79 -22.82
C ILE A 33 12.28 -7.60 -21.61
N LEU A 34 13.45 -8.24 -21.59
CA LEU A 34 14.39 -8.21 -20.47
C LEU A 34 15.08 -6.85 -20.28
N ILE A 35 15.40 -6.16 -21.37
CA ILE A 35 16.07 -4.85 -21.30
C ILE A 35 15.21 -3.79 -20.62
N PRO A 36 13.92 -3.56 -20.97
CA PRO A 36 13.11 -2.57 -20.28
C PRO A 36 12.82 -2.95 -18.82
N VAL A 37 12.68 -4.25 -18.51
CA VAL A 37 12.51 -4.69 -17.12
C VAL A 37 13.74 -4.40 -16.28
N LEU A 38 14.95 -4.67 -16.78
CA LEU A 38 16.20 -4.33 -16.10
C LEU A 38 16.38 -2.81 -15.97
N LEU A 39 15.94 -2.03 -16.96
CA LEU A 39 16.00 -0.56 -16.90
C LEU A 39 15.06 -0.02 -15.82
N ILE A 40 13.87 -0.57 -15.68
CA ILE A 40 12.90 -0.19 -14.63
C ILE A 40 13.49 -0.52 -13.25
N ILE A 41 14.08 -1.71 -13.07
CA ILE A 41 14.71 -2.11 -11.81
C ILE A 41 15.90 -1.18 -11.48
N ALA A 42 16.72 -0.81 -12.46
CA ALA A 42 17.84 0.11 -12.25
C ALA A 42 17.37 1.53 -11.87
N LEU A 43 16.25 2.00 -12.41
CA LEU A 43 15.66 3.30 -12.08
C LEU A 43 15.00 3.30 -10.69
N THR A 44 14.46 2.17 -10.23
CA THR A 44 13.87 2.05 -8.90
C THR A 44 14.92 1.88 -7.78
N MET A 45 16.10 1.31 -8.10
CA MET A 45 17.19 1.18 -7.12
C MET A 45 18.01 2.46 -6.90
N ASN A 46 17.86 3.47 -7.76
CA ASN A 46 18.54 4.76 -7.62
C ASN A 46 17.70 5.85 -6.93
N ASN A 47 16.59 5.50 -6.31
CA ASN A 47 15.92 6.44 -5.41
C ASN A 47 16.74 6.51 -4.12
N PRO A 48 17.31 7.68 -3.77
CA PRO A 48 17.93 7.83 -2.47
C PRO A 48 16.84 7.59 -1.42
N SER A 49 17.05 6.57 -0.59
CA SER A 49 16.29 6.38 0.62
C SER A 49 16.26 7.72 1.36
N VAL A 50 15.06 8.26 1.55
CA VAL A 50 14.84 9.38 2.46
C VAL A 50 15.18 8.84 3.85
N VAL A 51 16.43 9.00 4.24
CA VAL A 51 16.86 8.81 5.62
C VAL A 51 16.19 9.95 6.39
N CYS A 52 15.17 9.64 7.16
CA CYS A 52 14.71 10.53 8.21
C CYS A 52 15.87 10.69 9.20
N GLN A 53 16.71 11.73 8.98
CA GLN A 53 17.59 12.21 10.01
C GLN A 53 16.73 12.85 11.10
N THR A 54 16.78 12.26 12.27
CA THR A 54 16.27 12.83 13.50
C THR A 54 17.20 13.99 13.90
N ASP A 55 17.07 15.13 13.23
CA ASP A 55 17.65 16.37 13.75
C ASP A 55 16.59 17.10 14.56
N THR A 56 16.78 17.02 15.86
CA THR A 56 16.07 17.74 16.90
C THR A 56 16.44 19.23 16.80
N THR A 57 15.77 19.97 15.94
CA THR A 57 15.61 21.43 16.11
C THR A 57 14.42 21.87 15.25
N ILE A 58 13.23 21.79 15.82
CA ILE A 58 12.03 22.37 15.22
C ILE A 58 12.03 23.86 15.56
N THR A 59 12.50 24.66 14.61
CA THR A 59 12.19 26.09 14.60
C THR A 59 10.81 26.26 14.00
N THR A 60 9.83 26.50 14.85
CA THR A 60 8.45 26.81 14.47
C THR A 60 8.40 28.13 13.72
N THR A 61 8.20 28.08 12.41
CA THR A 61 7.62 29.20 11.67
C THR A 61 6.16 28.88 11.42
N SER A 62 5.31 29.49 12.20
CA SER A 62 3.86 29.46 12.10
C SER A 62 3.43 30.14 10.80
N SER A 63 2.85 29.42 9.86
CA SER A 63 1.86 29.97 8.93
C SER A 63 0.51 29.36 9.27
N ASP A 64 -0.25 30.21 9.91
CA ASP A 64 -1.61 30.05 10.39
C ASP A 64 -2.54 29.70 9.22
N SER A 65 -3.15 28.52 9.25
CA SER A 65 -4.41 28.24 8.57
C SER A 65 -5.20 27.30 9.46
N GLY A 66 -6.17 27.87 10.16
CA GLY A 66 -6.94 27.33 11.24
C GLY A 66 -7.43 25.89 11.07
N SER A 67 -6.89 25.02 11.87
CA SER A 67 -7.59 23.95 12.54
C SER A 67 -6.76 23.52 13.73
N SER A 68 -7.21 23.77 14.94
CA SER A 68 -6.59 23.39 16.19
C SER A 68 -6.68 21.87 16.42
N ASN A 69 -6.02 21.11 15.54
CA ASN A 69 -5.78 19.70 15.78
C ASN A 69 -4.45 19.61 16.53
N GLY A 70 -4.51 19.35 17.83
CA GLY A 70 -3.35 19.17 18.69
C GLY A 70 -2.41 18.07 18.17
N SER A 71 -1.22 17.95 18.78
CA SER A 71 -0.25 16.90 18.41
C SER A 71 -0.84 15.51 18.58
N LEU A 72 -0.54 14.61 17.64
CA LEU A 72 -0.88 13.17 17.71
C LEU A 72 -0.34 12.51 19.00
N THR A 73 0.76 13.03 19.54
CA THR A 73 1.42 12.52 20.75
C THR A 73 0.91 13.15 22.04
N ASP A 74 0.19 14.28 21.95
CA ASP A 74 -0.42 14.90 23.12
C ASP A 74 -1.77 14.20 23.44
N LYS A 75 -1.73 13.32 24.43
CA LYS A 75 -2.90 12.55 24.88
C LYS A 75 -4.07 13.41 25.37
N ASN A 76 -3.83 14.68 25.69
CA ASN A 76 -4.86 15.61 26.15
C ASN A 76 -5.56 16.31 24.99
N SER A 77 -4.94 16.39 23.83
CA SER A 77 -5.56 16.94 22.63
C SER A 77 -6.69 16.03 22.12
N ASP A 78 -7.64 16.60 21.39
CA ASP A 78 -8.76 15.82 20.84
C ASP A 78 -8.29 14.73 19.87
N ILE A 79 -7.25 15.00 19.10
CA ILE A 79 -6.68 13.99 18.21
C ILE A 79 -5.90 12.94 18.99
N GLY A 80 -5.14 13.33 20.02
CA GLY A 80 -4.43 12.38 20.86
C GLY A 80 -5.37 11.44 21.63
N LYS A 81 -6.53 11.92 22.06
CA LYS A 81 -7.59 11.08 22.66
C LYS A 81 -8.12 10.05 21.64
N ARG A 82 -8.37 10.47 20.38
CA ARG A 82 -8.82 9.56 19.31
C ARG A 82 -7.76 8.51 18.99
N VAL A 83 -6.50 8.93 18.85
CA VAL A 83 -5.36 8.03 18.63
C VAL A 83 -5.24 7.02 19.78
N SER A 84 -5.29 7.49 21.03
CA SER A 84 -5.21 6.61 22.20
C SER A 84 -6.35 5.59 22.21
N TYR A 85 -7.57 6.01 21.89
CA TYR A 85 -8.72 5.10 21.82
C TYR A 85 -8.51 4.03 20.73
N ILE A 86 -8.07 4.41 19.52
CA ILE A 86 -7.80 3.47 18.43
C ILE A 86 -6.71 2.47 18.85
N ILE A 87 -5.60 2.95 19.41
CA ILE A 87 -4.51 2.10 19.91
C ILE A 87 -5.04 1.07 20.91
N ASP A 88 -5.75 1.52 21.93
CA ASP A 88 -6.23 0.66 23.00
C ASP A 88 -7.21 -0.42 22.48
N ARG A 89 -8.10 -0.04 21.58
CA ARG A 89 -9.08 -0.96 21.00
C ARG A 89 -8.42 -2.03 20.12
N PHE A 90 -7.54 -1.64 19.20
CA PHE A 90 -6.85 -2.59 18.32
C PHE A 90 -5.84 -3.45 19.07
N LYS A 91 -5.09 -2.88 20.03
CA LYS A 91 -4.19 -3.63 20.90
C LYS A 91 -4.94 -4.68 21.72
N LYS A 92 -6.09 -4.33 22.31
CA LYS A 92 -6.95 -5.26 23.04
C LYS A 92 -7.48 -6.39 22.15
N ALA A 93 -7.67 -6.13 20.87
CA ALA A 93 -8.08 -7.13 19.87
C ALA A 93 -6.92 -7.99 19.35
N GLY A 94 -5.67 -7.76 19.81
CA GLY A 94 -4.50 -8.56 19.47
C GLY A 94 -3.74 -8.12 18.22
N TYR A 95 -4.00 -6.92 17.69
CA TYR A 95 -3.27 -6.37 16.56
C TYR A 95 -1.86 -5.93 16.99
N SER A 96 -0.87 -6.12 16.11
CA SER A 96 0.52 -5.70 16.34
C SER A 96 0.69 -4.18 16.34
N GLY A 97 1.82 -3.69 16.85
CA GLY A 97 2.17 -2.26 16.76
C GLY A 97 2.23 -1.75 15.33
N ASP A 98 2.75 -2.55 14.40
CA ASP A 98 2.82 -2.20 12.97
C ASP A 98 1.44 -2.12 12.34
N ASN A 99 0.54 -3.07 12.65
CA ASN A 99 -0.85 -2.99 12.21
C ASN A 99 -1.52 -1.70 12.68
N ILE A 100 -1.39 -1.39 13.97
CA ILE A 100 -2.01 -0.21 14.58
C ILE A 100 -1.44 1.08 13.98
N SER A 101 -0.13 1.15 13.78
CA SER A 101 0.54 2.29 13.17
C SER A 101 0.07 2.55 11.75
N ALA A 102 -0.03 1.48 10.94
CA ALA A 102 -0.54 1.55 9.57
C ALA A 102 -2.01 2.04 9.52
N ILE A 103 -2.88 1.45 10.35
CA ILE A 103 -4.30 1.80 10.44
C ILE A 103 -4.49 3.27 10.83
N ILE A 104 -3.69 3.76 11.78
CA ILE A 104 -3.71 5.18 12.20
C ILE A 104 -3.20 6.09 11.08
N ALA A 105 -2.09 5.72 10.42
CA ALA A 105 -1.53 6.50 9.32
C ALA A 105 -2.51 6.65 8.15
N ILE A 106 -3.23 5.59 7.81
CA ILE A 106 -4.26 5.63 6.76
C ILE A 106 -5.43 6.51 7.20
N GLY A 107 -5.96 6.34 8.40
CA GLY A 107 -7.03 7.20 8.93
C GLY A 107 -6.61 8.67 9.04
N TRP A 108 -5.33 8.93 9.30
CA TRP A 108 -4.78 10.28 9.25
C TRP A 108 -4.81 10.84 7.82
N ARG A 109 -4.35 10.07 6.83
CA ARG A 109 -4.38 10.45 5.42
C ARG A 109 -5.81 10.74 4.93
N GLU A 110 -6.77 9.92 5.33
CA GLU A 110 -8.16 10.00 4.86
C GLU A 110 -8.95 11.16 5.47
N SER A 111 -8.72 11.48 6.73
CA SER A 111 -9.61 12.42 7.47
C SER A 111 -8.92 13.22 8.57
N ASN A 112 -7.60 13.13 8.73
CA ASN A 112 -6.91 13.57 9.96
C ASN A 112 -7.51 12.93 11.23
N LEU A 113 -7.95 11.67 11.13
CA LEU A 113 -8.66 10.93 12.17
C LEU A 113 -9.91 11.65 12.71
N ASN A 114 -10.53 12.49 11.91
CA ASN A 114 -11.73 13.22 12.30
C ASN A 114 -12.99 12.42 11.93
N PRO A 115 -13.76 11.93 12.91
CA PRO A 115 -14.95 11.10 12.66
C PRO A 115 -16.09 11.86 11.99
N LYS A 116 -16.03 13.20 11.96
CA LYS A 116 -17.08 14.06 11.39
C LYS A 116 -16.81 14.50 9.95
N VAL A 117 -15.66 14.10 9.37
CA VAL A 117 -15.34 14.49 7.99
C VAL A 117 -16.32 13.87 7.03
N VAL A 118 -16.82 14.70 6.14
CA VAL A 118 -17.64 14.31 4.98
C VAL A 118 -16.94 14.81 3.74
N ASN A 119 -16.70 13.94 2.78
CA ASN A 119 -16.25 14.34 1.44
C ASN A 119 -17.50 14.50 0.55
N PRO A 120 -17.91 15.74 0.25
CA PRO A 120 -19.15 15.97 -0.50
C PRO A 120 -19.09 15.45 -1.93
N ALA A 121 -17.92 15.42 -2.56
CA ALA A 121 -17.75 14.93 -3.92
C ALA A 121 -17.79 13.39 -4.00
N GLY A 122 -17.37 12.69 -2.93
CA GLY A 122 -17.23 11.24 -2.94
C GLY A 122 -18.35 10.48 -2.24
N SER A 123 -19.27 11.16 -1.57
CA SER A 123 -20.27 10.49 -0.71
C SER A 123 -19.63 9.53 0.28
N VAL A 124 -18.51 9.95 0.90
CA VAL A 124 -17.79 9.17 1.91
C VAL A 124 -17.66 9.95 3.21
N LYS A 125 -17.58 9.23 4.34
CA LYS A 125 -17.61 9.82 5.69
C LYS A 125 -16.67 9.11 6.66
N GLY A 126 -16.24 9.88 7.68
CA GLY A 126 -15.60 9.37 8.87
C GLY A 126 -14.11 9.13 8.74
N ILE A 127 -13.53 8.46 9.74
CA ILE A 127 -12.10 8.29 9.94
C ILE A 127 -11.42 7.64 8.72
N TRP A 128 -12.01 6.59 8.19
CA TRP A 128 -11.51 5.84 7.03
C TRP A 128 -12.41 6.02 5.80
N GLN A 129 -13.10 7.15 5.67
CA GLN A 129 -13.88 7.57 4.50
C GLN A 129 -14.77 6.47 3.91
N TRP A 130 -15.57 5.81 4.76
CA TRP A 130 -16.55 4.81 4.30
C TRP A 130 -17.57 5.40 3.33
N GLY A 131 -17.99 4.62 2.36
CA GLY A 131 -19.12 4.95 1.50
C GLY A 131 -20.38 5.25 2.33
N ALA A 132 -20.97 6.42 2.09
CA ALA A 132 -22.17 6.91 2.77
C ALA A 132 -23.37 7.06 1.83
N GLY A 133 -23.32 6.40 0.67
CA GLY A 133 -24.36 6.40 -0.36
C GLY A 133 -23.78 6.55 -1.76
N GLY A 134 -24.66 6.60 -2.76
CA GLY A 134 -24.26 6.80 -4.15
C GLY A 134 -23.39 5.68 -4.71
N ILE A 135 -22.42 6.05 -5.55
CA ILE A 135 -21.54 5.12 -6.25
C ILE A 135 -20.63 4.33 -5.29
N ASN A 136 -20.30 4.90 -4.12
CA ASN A 136 -19.43 4.27 -3.13
C ASN A 136 -20.17 3.34 -2.16
N GLY A 137 -21.45 3.07 -2.44
CA GLY A 137 -22.27 2.24 -1.56
C GLY A 137 -22.57 2.89 -0.21
N ASN A 138 -23.14 2.16 0.71
CA ASN A 138 -23.54 2.67 2.02
C ASN A 138 -22.95 1.79 3.14
N ARG A 139 -21.63 1.70 3.21
CA ARG A 139 -20.91 0.99 4.28
C ARG A 139 -21.04 1.73 5.62
N TYR A 140 -21.08 3.07 5.59
CA TYR A 140 -21.20 3.88 6.79
C TYR A 140 -22.55 3.67 7.50
N GLN A 141 -23.61 3.42 6.74
CA GLN A 141 -24.97 3.22 7.23
C GLN A 141 -25.41 4.38 8.16
N ASN A 142 -25.91 4.02 9.36
CA ASN A 142 -26.31 4.96 10.40
C ASN A 142 -25.27 5.04 11.54
N THR A 143 -23.97 4.84 11.22
CA THR A 143 -22.90 4.91 12.20
C THR A 143 -22.79 6.34 12.73
N ALA A 144 -22.65 6.49 14.05
CA ALA A 144 -22.47 7.80 14.65
C ALA A 144 -21.13 8.43 14.28
N ASP A 145 -21.08 9.76 14.21
CA ASP A 145 -19.89 10.54 13.89
C ASP A 145 -18.94 10.64 15.13
N THR A 146 -18.65 9.49 15.76
CA THR A 146 -17.73 9.36 16.88
C THR A 146 -16.66 8.32 16.62
N VAL A 147 -15.50 8.45 17.27
CA VAL A 147 -14.41 7.48 17.08
C VAL A 147 -14.82 6.08 17.54
N GLU A 148 -15.58 5.99 18.61
CA GLU A 148 -16.04 4.72 19.19
C GLU A 148 -16.91 3.94 18.21
N ALA A 149 -17.95 4.59 17.67
CA ALA A 149 -18.86 3.94 16.72
C ALA A 149 -18.18 3.52 15.43
N GLN A 150 -17.23 4.32 14.95
CA GLN A 150 -16.51 4.03 13.72
C GLN A 150 -15.46 2.94 13.88
N VAL A 151 -14.79 2.87 15.02
CA VAL A 151 -13.91 1.75 15.37
C VAL A 151 -14.72 0.45 15.52
N ASP A 152 -15.90 0.50 16.15
CA ASP A 152 -16.78 -0.67 16.24
C ASP A 152 -17.30 -1.11 14.86
N LEU A 153 -17.58 -0.17 13.94
CA LEU A 153 -17.90 -0.48 12.54
C LEU A 153 -16.73 -1.21 11.86
N ALA A 154 -15.49 -0.71 12.01
CA ALA A 154 -14.31 -1.36 11.45
C ALA A 154 -14.15 -2.79 11.97
N PHE A 155 -14.30 -3.04 13.26
CA PHE A 155 -14.25 -4.40 13.82
C PHE A 155 -15.37 -5.29 13.29
N LYS A 156 -16.59 -4.78 13.15
CA LYS A 156 -17.71 -5.51 12.56
C LYS A 156 -17.38 -5.93 11.12
N GLU A 157 -16.83 -5.03 10.32
CA GLU A 157 -16.47 -5.31 8.93
C GLU A 157 -15.30 -6.31 8.84
N LEU A 158 -14.24 -6.13 9.64
CA LEU A 158 -13.12 -7.07 9.72
C LEU A 158 -13.55 -8.48 10.13
N ALA A 159 -14.59 -8.60 10.95
CA ALA A 159 -15.15 -9.89 11.36
C ALA A 159 -16.08 -10.52 10.32
N SER A 160 -16.58 -9.77 9.32
CA SER A 160 -17.61 -10.22 8.39
C SER A 160 -17.21 -10.03 6.91
N SER A 161 -17.38 -8.82 6.38
CA SER A 161 -17.23 -8.52 4.95
C SER A 161 -15.79 -8.27 4.50
N HIS A 162 -14.89 -7.89 5.43
CA HIS A 162 -13.49 -7.53 5.15
C HIS A 162 -12.50 -8.51 5.81
N THR A 163 -12.83 -9.81 5.75
CA THR A 163 -11.97 -10.87 6.32
C THR A 163 -10.61 -10.96 5.62
N VAL A 164 -10.51 -10.53 4.36
CA VAL A 164 -9.24 -10.45 3.62
C VAL A 164 -8.29 -9.46 4.30
N ALA A 165 -8.77 -8.27 4.67
CA ALA A 165 -8.00 -7.30 5.43
C ALA A 165 -7.53 -7.87 6.77
N ARG A 166 -8.44 -8.50 7.51
CA ARG A 166 -8.12 -9.13 8.80
C ARG A 166 -7.04 -10.19 8.68
N LEU A 167 -7.14 -11.07 7.67
CA LEU A 167 -6.13 -12.11 7.42
C LEU A 167 -4.80 -11.50 6.94
N GLY A 168 -4.85 -10.47 6.09
CA GLY A 168 -3.67 -9.73 5.65
C GLY A 168 -2.93 -9.11 6.84
N LEU A 169 -3.64 -8.42 7.73
CA LEU A 169 -3.08 -7.84 8.95
C LEU A 169 -2.48 -8.90 9.88
N ALA A 170 -3.13 -10.05 10.02
CA ALA A 170 -2.62 -11.15 10.85
C ALA A 170 -1.31 -11.76 10.30
N ASN A 171 -1.08 -11.68 9.00
CA ASN A 171 0.12 -12.18 8.33
C ASN A 171 1.17 -11.09 8.05
N ALA A 172 0.85 -9.83 8.27
CA ALA A 172 1.76 -8.71 8.06
C ALA A 172 2.95 -8.79 9.02
N LYS A 173 4.16 -8.49 8.50
CA LYS A 173 5.42 -8.61 9.24
C LYS A 173 6.02 -7.25 9.60
N ASP A 174 5.50 -6.19 9.00
CA ASP A 174 5.97 -4.82 9.12
C ASP A 174 4.83 -3.84 8.83
N ILE A 175 5.12 -2.55 8.96
CA ILE A 175 4.15 -1.48 8.77
C ILE A 175 3.68 -1.38 7.30
N ASP A 176 4.56 -1.65 6.33
CA ASP A 176 4.24 -1.54 4.90
C ASP A 176 3.26 -2.64 4.48
N SER A 177 3.51 -3.89 4.87
CA SER A 177 2.60 -5.00 4.63
C SER A 177 1.28 -4.85 5.37
N SER A 178 1.29 -4.21 6.55
CA SER A 178 0.08 -3.86 7.28
C SER A 178 -0.75 -2.79 6.55
N ALA A 179 -0.09 -1.75 6.04
CA ALA A 179 -0.73 -0.70 5.27
C ALA A 179 -1.35 -1.25 3.97
N LEU A 180 -0.60 -2.09 3.25
CA LEU A 180 -1.10 -2.76 2.05
C LEU A 180 -2.32 -3.63 2.35
N ALA A 181 -2.30 -4.39 3.45
CA ALA A 181 -3.43 -5.24 3.84
C ALA A 181 -4.70 -4.41 4.15
N TRP A 182 -4.53 -3.24 4.77
CA TRP A 182 -5.65 -2.33 5.03
C TRP A 182 -6.14 -1.67 3.74
N ASP A 183 -5.26 -1.04 2.97
CA ASP A 183 -5.62 -0.34 1.73
C ASP A 183 -6.36 -1.27 0.74
N THR A 184 -5.81 -2.46 0.48
CA THR A 184 -6.41 -3.38 -0.51
C THR A 184 -7.59 -4.18 0.04
N GLY A 185 -7.51 -4.60 1.29
CA GLY A 185 -8.51 -5.49 1.89
C GLY A 185 -9.66 -4.79 2.60
N PHE A 186 -9.45 -3.57 3.11
CA PHE A 186 -10.45 -2.81 3.86
C PHE A 186 -10.97 -1.61 3.07
N GLU A 187 -10.08 -0.78 2.51
CA GLU A 187 -10.48 0.38 1.69
C GLU A 187 -10.92 -0.03 0.28
N GLY A 188 -10.44 -1.16 -0.22
CA GLY A 188 -10.79 -1.65 -1.56
C GLY A 188 -10.08 -0.91 -2.69
N VAL A 189 -8.95 -0.25 -2.39
CA VAL A 189 -8.07 0.37 -3.39
C VAL A 189 -7.08 -0.68 -3.91
N GLY A 190 -7.29 -1.16 -5.13
CA GLY A 190 -6.45 -2.13 -5.81
C GLY A 190 -6.50 -1.96 -7.30
#